data_0eee037acdb03dfc0b15c7221e99fb35
#
_entry.id   0eee037acdb03dfc0b15c7221e99fb35
#
_cell.length_a   1.000
_cell.length_b   1.000
_cell.length_c   1.000
_cell.angle_alpha   90.00
_cell.angle_beta   90.00
_cell.angle_gamma   90.00
#
_symmetry.space_group_name_H-M   'P 1'
#
loop_
_entity.id
_entity.type
_entity.pdbx_description
1 polymer ?
#
loop_
_entity_poly.entity_id
_entity_poly.type
_entity_poly.pdbx_seq_one_letter_code
_entity_poly.pdbx_strand_id
1 'polypeptide(L)'
;MSILVDKETRVVVQGFTGSQATLHSEQAIEYGTNIVGGITPGKGGQTHLGKPVFDTMEEAKKSVNPNASLIFVPAPFCKDSILEAAESGIELIICITEGVPTLDMLDVKKRVDELGVTLIGPNCPGLITPGEAKLGIMPASIHVPGSVGIISRSGTLTYEAVKQTTDIGLGQSSCVGIGGDPIPGSSFIAVSYTHLTLPTKVSV
;
A
#
# COMPACT_ATOMS: atom_id res chain seq x y z
N MET A 1 13.54 -0.65 -11.33
CA MET A 1 13.58 0.45 -10.31
C MET A 1 12.18 0.52 -9.74
N SER A 2 12.03 0.20 -8.46
CA SER A 2 10.73 0.19 -7.78
C SER A 2 10.33 1.60 -7.35
N ILE A 3 9.02 1.88 -7.40
CA ILE A 3 8.43 3.08 -6.81
C ILE A 3 7.77 2.66 -5.50
N LEU A 4 8.16 3.23 -4.36
CA LEU A 4 7.62 3.06 -3.02
C LEU A 4 7.93 1.72 -2.33
N VAL A 5 7.91 0.56 -3.00
CA VAL A 5 8.11 -0.76 -2.34
C VAL A 5 9.04 -1.67 -3.13
N ASP A 6 9.82 -2.45 -2.40
CA ASP A 6 10.74 -3.46 -2.88
C ASP A 6 10.73 -4.69 -1.92
N LYS A 7 11.64 -5.63 -2.13
CA LYS A 7 11.76 -6.84 -1.28
C LYS A 7 12.26 -6.55 0.15
N GLU A 8 12.85 -5.38 0.40
CA GLU A 8 13.32 -4.99 1.73
C GLU A 8 12.21 -4.31 2.54
N THR A 9 11.09 -3.94 1.90
CA THR A 9 9.95 -3.30 2.55
C THR A 9 9.32 -4.22 3.58
N ARG A 10 9.30 -3.78 4.85
CA ARG A 10 8.79 -4.53 6.01
C ARG A 10 7.36 -4.12 6.30
N VAL A 11 6.41 -4.99 5.97
CA VAL A 11 4.99 -4.67 5.98
C VAL A 11 4.32 -5.19 7.25
N VAL A 12 3.57 -4.33 7.95
CA VAL A 12 2.61 -4.73 8.97
C VAL A 12 1.19 -4.56 8.43
N VAL A 13 0.29 -5.50 8.73
CA VAL A 13 -1.09 -5.47 8.24
C VAL A 13 -2.05 -5.14 9.37
N GLN A 14 -2.83 -4.06 9.24
CA GLN A 14 -3.88 -3.70 10.20
C GLN A 14 -5.21 -4.35 9.82
N GLY A 15 -5.92 -4.88 10.83
CA GLY A 15 -7.08 -5.75 10.62
C GLY A 15 -6.68 -7.18 10.22
N PHE A 16 -5.46 -7.61 10.55
CA PHE A 16 -4.76 -8.78 10.03
C PHE A 16 -5.55 -10.10 10.10
N THR A 17 -6.34 -10.29 11.14
CA THR A 17 -7.13 -11.53 11.32
C THR A 17 -8.52 -11.47 10.66
N GLY A 18 -8.84 -10.39 9.95
CA GLY A 18 -10.05 -10.28 9.14
C GLY A 18 -9.97 -11.13 7.88
N SER A 19 -11.10 -11.59 7.34
CA SER A 19 -11.14 -12.50 6.19
C SER A 19 -10.43 -11.96 4.95
N GLN A 20 -10.66 -10.69 4.60
CA GLN A 20 -10.03 -10.04 3.44
C GLN A 20 -8.52 -9.83 3.68
N ALA A 21 -8.14 -9.36 4.86
CA ALA A 21 -6.75 -9.20 5.22
C ALA A 21 -6.00 -10.55 5.20
N THR A 22 -6.62 -11.62 5.71
CA THR A 22 -6.05 -12.97 5.67
C THR A 22 -5.80 -13.43 4.24
N LEU A 23 -6.81 -13.37 3.37
CA LEU A 23 -6.71 -13.79 1.96
C LEU A 23 -5.58 -13.05 1.22
N HIS A 24 -5.58 -11.71 1.32
CA HIS A 24 -4.62 -10.90 0.56
C HIS A 24 -3.21 -10.92 1.17
N SER A 25 -3.09 -11.12 2.49
CA SER A 25 -1.80 -11.33 3.14
C SER A 25 -1.17 -12.67 2.78
N GLU A 26 -1.97 -13.74 2.71
CA GLU A 26 -1.52 -15.05 2.26
C GLU A 26 -0.95 -14.97 0.83
N GLN A 27 -1.71 -14.38 -0.10
CA GLN A 27 -1.25 -14.14 -1.47
C GLN A 27 0.01 -13.26 -1.55
N ALA A 28 0.14 -12.26 -0.66
CA ALA A 28 1.30 -11.39 -0.62
C ALA A 28 2.54 -12.15 -0.10
N ILE A 29 2.38 -12.98 0.93
CA ILE A 29 3.45 -13.85 1.45
C ILE A 29 3.91 -14.85 0.38
N GLU A 30 2.99 -15.50 -0.31
CA GLU A 30 3.30 -16.41 -1.43
C GLU A 30 4.02 -15.68 -2.57
N TYR A 31 3.70 -14.41 -2.80
CA TYR A 31 4.37 -13.56 -3.79
C TYR A 31 5.79 -13.16 -3.39
N GLY A 32 6.17 -13.33 -2.13
CA GLY A 32 7.47 -12.96 -1.60
C GLY A 32 7.51 -11.62 -0.86
N THR A 33 6.35 -10.99 -0.60
CA THR A 33 6.26 -9.76 0.21
C THR A 33 6.67 -10.04 1.65
N ASN A 34 7.53 -9.19 2.20
CA ASN A 34 8.02 -9.33 3.57
C ASN A 34 7.00 -8.80 4.60
N ILE A 35 5.91 -9.55 4.81
CA ILE A 35 4.98 -9.28 5.91
C ILE A 35 5.65 -9.73 7.22
N VAL A 36 5.89 -8.78 8.12
CA VAL A 36 6.61 -9.02 9.39
C VAL A 36 5.68 -9.23 10.57
N GLY A 37 4.39 -8.88 10.46
CA GLY A 37 3.39 -9.06 11.50
C GLY A 37 2.07 -8.41 11.13
N GLY A 38 1.12 -8.43 12.06
CA GLY A 38 -0.15 -7.75 11.89
C GLY A 38 -0.71 -7.18 13.19
N ILE A 39 -1.69 -6.31 13.06
CA ILE A 39 -2.37 -5.66 14.18
C ILE A 39 -3.84 -6.03 14.15
N THR A 40 -4.33 -6.53 15.27
CA THR A 40 -5.75 -6.74 15.53
C THR A 40 -5.98 -6.55 17.03
N PRO A 41 -6.57 -5.42 17.46
CA PRO A 41 -6.83 -5.14 18.86
C PRO A 41 -7.56 -6.28 19.58
N GLY A 42 -7.09 -6.66 20.76
CA GLY A 42 -7.62 -7.78 21.55
C GLY A 42 -7.11 -9.16 21.10
N LYS A 43 -6.19 -9.24 20.14
CA LYS A 43 -5.57 -10.49 19.67
C LYS A 43 -4.04 -10.49 19.76
N GLY A 44 -3.48 -9.52 20.47
CA GLY A 44 -2.04 -9.45 20.72
C GLY A 44 -1.49 -10.75 21.33
N GLY A 45 -0.28 -11.10 20.96
CA GLY A 45 0.38 -12.34 21.39
C GLY A 45 -0.02 -13.61 20.64
N GLN A 46 -1.01 -13.55 19.74
CA GLN A 46 -1.37 -14.67 18.87
C GLN A 46 -0.44 -14.73 17.65
N THR A 47 -0.52 -15.84 16.93
CA THR A 47 0.14 -16.02 15.63
C THR A 47 -0.92 -16.21 14.56
N HIS A 48 -0.79 -15.51 13.44
CA HIS A 48 -1.67 -15.63 12.28
C HIS A 48 -0.83 -15.67 10.99
N LEU A 49 -1.09 -16.61 10.08
CA LEU A 49 -0.27 -16.87 8.88
C LEU A 49 1.25 -17.03 9.20
N GLY A 50 1.58 -17.60 10.36
CA GLY A 50 2.96 -17.76 10.83
C GLY A 50 3.63 -16.45 11.26
N LYS A 51 2.89 -15.35 11.41
CA LYS A 51 3.39 -14.02 11.82
C LYS A 51 2.79 -13.58 13.14
N PRO A 52 3.52 -12.81 13.96
CA PRO A 52 3.00 -12.30 15.22
C PRO A 52 1.86 -11.30 15.02
N VAL A 53 0.88 -11.33 15.92
CA VAL A 53 -0.21 -10.36 16.00
C VAL A 53 0.01 -9.47 17.22
N PHE A 54 -0.17 -8.16 17.04
CA PHE A 54 -0.02 -7.12 18.05
C PHE A 54 -1.37 -6.43 18.30
N ASP A 55 -1.52 -5.80 19.45
CA ASP A 55 -2.69 -4.98 19.76
C ASP A 55 -2.56 -3.57 19.19
N THR A 56 -1.34 -3.02 19.11
CA THR A 56 -1.06 -1.66 18.67
C THR A 56 0.09 -1.57 17.67
N MET A 57 0.14 -0.46 16.93
CA MET A 57 1.25 -0.17 16.01
C MET A 57 2.56 0.07 16.78
N GLU A 58 2.49 0.67 17.97
CA GLU A 58 3.65 0.92 18.79
C GLU A 58 4.35 -0.39 19.21
N GLU A 59 3.57 -1.41 19.60
CA GLU A 59 4.10 -2.75 19.91
C GLU A 59 4.75 -3.40 18.70
N ALA A 60 4.07 -3.32 17.53
CA ALA A 60 4.62 -3.84 16.28
C ALA A 60 5.91 -3.11 15.90
N LYS A 61 5.96 -1.78 16.05
CA LYS A 61 7.15 -0.98 15.74
C LYS A 61 8.35 -1.38 16.60
N LYS A 62 8.12 -1.60 17.90
CA LYS A 62 9.19 -2.03 18.84
C LYS A 62 9.68 -3.45 18.56
N SER A 63 8.77 -4.36 18.16
CA SER A 63 9.07 -5.78 18.03
C SER A 63 9.65 -6.14 16.66
N VAL A 64 9.00 -5.68 15.58
CA VAL A 64 9.32 -6.09 14.20
C VAL A 64 9.70 -4.93 13.29
N ASN A 65 9.78 -3.71 13.81
CA ASN A 65 10.23 -2.49 13.11
C ASN A 65 9.74 -2.39 11.65
N PRO A 66 8.43 -2.33 11.37
CA PRO A 66 7.90 -2.15 10.03
C PRO A 66 8.18 -0.73 9.51
N ASN A 67 8.27 -0.57 8.19
CA ASN A 67 8.32 0.73 7.50
C ASN A 67 7.11 0.98 6.59
N ALA A 68 6.27 -0.04 6.38
CA ALA A 68 5.03 0.08 5.64
C ALA A 68 3.85 -0.53 6.40
N SER A 69 2.66 0.09 6.28
CA SER A 69 1.41 -0.40 6.85
C SER A 69 0.36 -0.62 5.76
N LEU A 70 -0.26 -1.80 5.76
CA LEU A 70 -1.35 -2.17 4.86
C LEU A 70 -2.64 -2.32 5.65
N ILE A 71 -3.66 -1.49 5.34
CA ILE A 71 -4.87 -1.33 6.15
C ILE A 71 -6.09 -1.99 5.48
N PHE A 72 -6.72 -2.93 6.20
CA PHE A 72 -7.96 -3.61 5.84
C PHE A 72 -9.06 -3.45 6.91
N VAL A 73 -8.91 -2.52 7.84
CA VAL A 73 -9.93 -2.30 8.88
C VAL A 73 -11.21 -1.72 8.27
N PRO A 74 -12.39 -1.93 8.91
CA PRO A 74 -13.63 -1.31 8.45
C PRO A 74 -13.55 0.24 8.43
N ALA A 75 -14.29 0.87 7.51
CA ALA A 75 -14.22 2.31 7.24
C ALA A 75 -14.25 3.24 8.48
N PRO A 76 -15.10 3.00 9.51
CA PRO A 76 -15.12 3.84 10.71
C PRO A 76 -13.82 3.85 11.51
N PHE A 77 -12.95 2.86 11.33
CA PHE A 77 -11.68 2.73 12.06
C PHE A 77 -10.46 3.14 11.22
N CYS A 78 -10.65 3.49 9.94
CA CYS A 78 -9.55 3.80 9.04
C CYS A 78 -8.79 5.06 9.46
N LYS A 79 -9.49 6.12 9.90
CA LYS A 79 -8.87 7.34 10.39
C LYS A 79 -7.87 7.03 11.51
N ASP A 80 -8.33 6.36 12.56
CA ASP A 80 -7.48 6.05 13.71
C ASP A 80 -6.31 5.15 13.32
N SER A 81 -6.57 4.14 12.48
CA SER A 81 -5.52 3.23 12.00
C SER A 81 -4.46 3.92 11.15
N ILE A 82 -4.83 4.89 10.30
CA ILE A 82 -3.89 5.68 9.50
C ILE A 82 -3.07 6.60 10.41
N LEU A 83 -3.73 7.31 11.33
CA LEU A 83 -3.06 8.24 12.24
C LEU A 83 -2.11 7.51 13.19
N GLU A 84 -2.53 6.40 13.78
CA GLU A 84 -1.68 5.55 14.63
C GLU A 84 -0.42 5.11 13.89
N ALA A 85 -0.55 4.65 12.63
CA ALA A 85 0.60 4.26 11.82
C ALA A 85 1.53 5.44 11.54
N ALA A 86 0.98 6.58 11.12
CA ALA A 86 1.75 7.78 10.81
C ALA A 86 2.52 8.31 12.03
N GLU A 87 1.87 8.39 13.19
CA GLU A 87 2.46 8.86 14.44
C GLU A 87 3.49 7.88 15.04
N SER A 88 3.36 6.59 14.71
CA SER A 88 4.37 5.58 15.06
C SER A 88 5.59 5.56 14.13
N GLY A 89 5.69 6.50 13.17
CA GLY A 89 6.82 6.62 12.26
C GLY A 89 6.82 5.57 11.14
N ILE A 90 5.66 5.20 10.64
CA ILE A 90 5.50 4.43 9.40
C ILE A 90 5.56 5.42 8.22
N GLU A 91 6.47 5.18 7.29
CA GLU A 91 6.74 6.07 6.15
C GLU A 91 5.77 5.91 5.00
N LEU A 92 5.25 4.68 4.81
CA LEU A 92 4.33 4.32 3.74
C LEU A 92 3.08 3.64 4.31
N ILE A 93 1.90 4.21 4.05
CA ILE A 93 0.61 3.66 4.48
C ILE A 93 -0.25 3.39 3.25
N ILE A 94 -0.83 2.20 3.17
CA ILE A 94 -1.74 1.81 2.11
C ILE A 94 -3.09 1.47 2.73
N CYS A 95 -4.13 2.25 2.44
CA CYS A 95 -5.49 2.02 2.93
C CYS A 95 -6.37 1.47 1.79
N ILE A 96 -6.70 0.19 1.87
CA ILE A 96 -7.51 -0.49 0.85
C ILE A 96 -8.99 -0.15 1.00
N THR A 97 -9.42 0.05 2.23
CA THR A 97 -10.83 0.19 2.61
C THR A 97 -11.53 1.31 1.85
N GLU A 98 -12.73 0.99 1.38
CA GLU A 98 -13.68 1.90 0.75
C GLU A 98 -14.67 2.47 1.78
N GLY A 99 -15.22 3.66 1.49
CA GLY A 99 -16.28 4.27 2.31
C GLY A 99 -15.79 5.00 3.56
N VAL A 100 -14.53 5.39 3.60
CA VAL A 100 -14.00 6.24 4.67
C VAL A 100 -14.69 7.60 4.62
N PRO A 101 -15.23 8.14 5.75
CA PRO A 101 -15.91 9.41 5.75
C PRO A 101 -14.99 10.56 5.25
N THR A 102 -15.53 11.41 4.36
CA THR A 102 -14.76 12.50 3.75
C THR A 102 -14.20 13.48 4.79
N LEU A 103 -14.93 13.74 5.87
CA LEU A 103 -14.46 14.62 6.96
C LEU A 103 -13.26 13.99 7.69
N ASP A 104 -13.28 12.69 7.92
CA ASP A 104 -12.15 11.98 8.52
C ASP A 104 -10.91 12.08 7.63
N MET A 105 -11.09 11.99 6.30
CA MET A 105 -9.98 12.14 5.37
C MET A 105 -9.40 13.56 5.29
N LEU A 106 -10.15 14.61 5.62
CA LEU A 106 -9.60 15.96 5.76
C LEU A 106 -8.58 16.02 6.91
N ASP A 107 -8.94 15.47 8.07
CA ASP A 107 -8.05 15.43 9.24
C ASP A 107 -6.83 14.56 8.96
N VAL A 108 -7.06 13.36 8.39
CA VAL A 108 -5.99 12.43 7.99
C VAL A 108 -5.01 13.11 7.03
N LYS A 109 -5.52 13.72 5.95
CA LYS A 109 -4.70 14.38 4.94
C LYS A 109 -3.80 15.46 5.54
N LYS A 110 -4.37 16.31 6.37
CA LYS A 110 -3.61 17.34 7.07
C LYS A 110 -2.46 16.72 7.88
N ARG A 111 -2.77 15.69 8.67
CA ARG A 111 -1.80 15.10 9.59
C ARG A 111 -0.70 14.31 8.87
N VAL A 112 -1.02 13.54 7.83
CA VAL A 112 -0.01 12.81 7.06
C VAL A 112 0.91 13.75 6.28
N ASP A 113 0.39 14.89 5.80
CA ASP A 113 1.20 15.92 5.14
C ASP A 113 2.17 16.59 6.14
N GLU A 114 1.71 16.92 7.36
CA GLU A 114 2.55 17.47 8.42
C GLU A 114 3.70 16.52 8.82
N LEU A 115 3.43 15.22 8.81
CA LEU A 115 4.41 14.18 9.17
C LEU A 115 5.29 13.74 8.00
N GLY A 116 4.99 14.17 6.77
CA GLY A 116 5.72 13.76 5.56
C GLY A 116 5.49 12.29 5.17
N VAL A 117 4.37 11.69 5.60
CA VAL A 117 4.04 10.29 5.34
C VAL A 117 3.39 10.12 3.97
N THR A 118 3.78 9.09 3.24
CA THR A 118 3.11 8.72 1.99
C THR A 118 1.89 7.86 2.30
N LEU A 119 0.70 8.35 1.95
CA LEU A 119 -0.57 7.62 2.07
C LEU A 119 -1.14 7.29 0.69
N ILE A 120 -1.27 6.01 0.37
CA ILE A 120 -1.93 5.49 -0.83
C ILE A 120 -3.35 5.06 -0.44
N GLY A 121 -4.35 5.56 -1.15
CA GLY A 121 -5.75 5.36 -0.81
C GLY A 121 -6.39 6.56 -0.08
N PRO A 122 -7.53 6.39 0.58
CA PRO A 122 -8.31 5.16 0.70
C PRO A 122 -8.97 4.71 -0.61
N ASN A 123 -9.74 3.61 -0.55
CA ASN A 123 -10.45 3.05 -1.71
C ASN A 123 -9.49 2.78 -2.88
N CYS A 124 -8.45 2.02 -2.62
CA CYS A 124 -7.40 1.75 -3.60
C CYS A 124 -7.13 0.24 -3.72
N PRO A 125 -6.64 -0.23 -4.86
CA PRO A 125 -6.24 -1.63 -5.02
C PRO A 125 -4.86 -1.93 -4.42
N GLY A 126 -4.17 -0.91 -3.90
CA GLY A 126 -2.81 -1.03 -3.39
C GLY A 126 -1.75 -0.79 -4.46
N LEU A 127 -0.63 -1.47 -4.32
CA LEU A 127 0.49 -1.33 -5.24
C LEU A 127 1.28 -2.63 -5.39
N ILE A 128 2.01 -2.75 -6.49
CA ILE A 128 2.86 -3.90 -6.78
C ILE A 128 4.13 -3.45 -7.52
N THR A 129 5.27 -3.96 -7.09
CA THR A 129 6.52 -3.98 -7.84
C THR A 129 6.72 -5.41 -8.32
N PRO A 130 6.52 -5.68 -9.63
CA PRO A 130 6.54 -7.03 -10.16
C PRO A 130 7.85 -7.77 -9.87
N GLY A 131 7.73 -8.98 -9.29
CA GLY A 131 8.87 -9.80 -8.88
C GLY A 131 9.53 -9.40 -7.54
N GLU A 132 9.02 -8.36 -6.86
CA GLU A 132 9.59 -7.90 -5.60
C GLU A 132 8.57 -7.89 -4.44
N ALA A 133 7.49 -7.12 -4.56
CA ALA A 133 6.50 -6.98 -3.50
C ALA A 133 5.10 -6.65 -4.03
N LYS A 134 4.07 -7.18 -3.35
CA LYS A 134 2.65 -6.93 -3.60
C LYS A 134 1.97 -6.51 -2.30
N LEU A 135 1.41 -5.30 -2.26
CA LEU A 135 0.68 -4.75 -1.12
C LEU A 135 -0.72 -4.35 -1.56
N GLY A 136 -1.71 -5.13 -1.15
CA GLY A 136 -3.12 -4.90 -1.49
C GLY A 136 -3.74 -6.02 -2.32
N ILE A 137 -4.75 -5.67 -3.12
CA ILE A 137 -5.65 -6.62 -3.78
C ILE A 137 -5.36 -6.84 -5.27
N MET A 138 -4.34 -6.17 -5.84
CA MET A 138 -3.99 -6.32 -7.26
C MET A 138 -3.69 -7.78 -7.60
N PRO A 139 -4.20 -8.32 -8.74
CA PRO A 139 -3.89 -9.68 -9.17
C PRO A 139 -2.43 -9.79 -9.64
N ALA A 140 -1.63 -10.60 -8.94
CA ALA A 140 -0.21 -10.78 -9.28
C ALA A 140 0.00 -11.38 -10.67
N SER A 141 -0.93 -12.23 -11.13
CA SER A 141 -0.81 -13.02 -12.35
C SER A 141 -0.74 -12.21 -13.65
N ILE A 142 -1.20 -10.97 -13.66
CA ILE A 142 -1.16 -10.10 -14.85
C ILE A 142 0.07 -9.20 -14.88
N HIS A 143 0.83 -9.13 -13.78
CA HIS A 143 2.00 -8.27 -13.65
C HIS A 143 3.28 -9.04 -13.95
N VAL A 144 4.12 -8.49 -14.83
CA VAL A 144 5.45 -9.04 -15.10
C VAL A 144 6.50 -7.94 -14.98
N PRO A 145 7.73 -8.25 -14.51
CA PRO A 145 8.80 -7.26 -14.44
C PRO A 145 9.09 -6.61 -15.80
N GLY A 146 9.23 -5.29 -15.81
CA GLY A 146 9.48 -4.55 -17.04
C GLY A 146 9.76 -3.06 -16.80
N SER A 147 9.48 -2.23 -17.80
CA SER A 147 9.90 -0.83 -17.82
C SER A 147 8.78 0.20 -17.63
N VAL A 148 7.51 -0.20 -17.71
CA VAL A 148 6.37 0.75 -17.65
C VAL A 148 5.96 1.02 -16.21
N GLY A 149 5.96 2.28 -15.78
CA GLY A 149 5.34 2.72 -14.54
C GLY A 149 3.86 3.03 -14.76
N ILE A 150 2.96 2.46 -13.94
CA ILE A 150 1.52 2.72 -14.02
C ILE A 150 1.05 3.32 -12.70
N ILE A 151 0.45 4.51 -12.77
CA ILE A 151 -0.18 5.17 -11.62
C ILE A 151 -1.60 5.55 -12.02
N SER A 152 -2.60 5.09 -11.27
CA SER A 152 -4.00 5.24 -11.65
C SER A 152 -4.91 5.45 -10.44
N ARG A 153 -6.04 6.15 -10.66
CA ARG A 153 -7.14 6.22 -9.68
C ARG A 153 -8.18 5.12 -9.87
N SER A 154 -8.24 4.53 -11.05
CA SER A 154 -9.24 3.51 -11.39
C SER A 154 -8.67 2.12 -11.17
N GLY A 155 -9.32 1.29 -10.35
CA GLY A 155 -8.93 -0.12 -10.16
C GLY A 155 -9.02 -0.91 -11.47
N THR A 156 -10.19 -0.89 -12.13
CA THR A 156 -10.44 -1.67 -13.35
C THR A 156 -9.55 -1.25 -14.51
N LEU A 157 -9.43 0.06 -14.77
CA LEU A 157 -8.61 0.56 -15.87
C LEU A 157 -7.12 0.30 -15.63
N THR A 158 -6.70 0.27 -14.36
CA THR A 158 -5.34 -0.13 -13.99
C THR A 158 -5.03 -1.54 -14.49
N TYR A 159 -5.92 -2.50 -14.24
CA TYR A 159 -5.70 -3.89 -14.63
C TYR A 159 -5.69 -4.07 -16.15
N GLU A 160 -6.50 -3.30 -16.87
CA GLU A 160 -6.50 -3.28 -18.33
C GLU A 160 -5.16 -2.76 -18.88
N ALA A 161 -4.67 -1.63 -18.37
CA ALA A 161 -3.38 -1.08 -18.78
C ALA A 161 -2.20 -2.01 -18.45
N VAL A 162 -2.23 -2.66 -17.28
CA VAL A 162 -1.24 -3.67 -16.89
C VAL A 162 -1.27 -4.85 -17.85
N LYS A 163 -2.45 -5.40 -18.15
CA LYS A 163 -2.60 -6.54 -19.05
C LYS A 163 -2.09 -6.22 -20.45
N GLN A 164 -2.46 -5.08 -21.01
CA GLN A 164 -2.00 -4.64 -22.33
C GLN A 164 -0.47 -4.48 -22.39
N THR A 165 0.14 -3.83 -21.40
CA THR A 165 1.60 -3.66 -21.36
C THR A 165 2.34 -5.00 -21.15
N THR A 166 1.73 -5.94 -20.45
CA THR A 166 2.25 -7.31 -20.30
C THR A 166 2.16 -8.08 -21.63
N ASP A 167 1.04 -8.04 -22.32
CA ASP A 167 0.81 -8.79 -23.56
C ASP A 167 1.74 -8.36 -24.70
N ILE A 168 2.13 -7.09 -24.74
CA ILE A 168 3.11 -6.59 -25.73
C ILE A 168 4.57 -6.71 -25.27
N GLY A 169 4.82 -7.36 -24.13
CA GLY A 169 6.15 -7.69 -23.64
C GLY A 169 6.92 -6.54 -22.96
N LEU A 170 6.27 -5.42 -22.64
CA LEU A 170 6.90 -4.28 -21.96
C LEU A 170 7.02 -4.50 -20.45
N GLY A 171 6.05 -5.15 -19.84
CA GLY A 171 5.96 -5.36 -18.40
C GLY A 171 5.97 -4.07 -17.59
N GLN A 172 5.93 -4.18 -16.26
CA GLN A 172 5.84 -3.02 -15.37
C GLN A 172 7.05 -2.94 -14.42
N SER A 173 7.55 -1.73 -14.21
CA SER A 173 8.51 -1.41 -13.15
C SER A 173 7.80 -1.26 -11.81
N SER A 174 6.62 -0.67 -11.82
CA SER A 174 5.73 -0.51 -10.67
C SER A 174 4.31 -0.25 -11.14
N CYS A 175 3.34 -0.66 -10.34
CA CYS A 175 1.93 -0.31 -10.54
C CYS A 175 1.35 0.19 -9.21
N VAL A 176 0.80 1.42 -9.21
CA VAL A 176 0.25 2.07 -8.02
C VAL A 176 -1.18 2.52 -8.29
N GLY A 177 -2.12 2.01 -7.51
CA GLY A 177 -3.49 2.49 -7.50
C GLY A 177 -3.68 3.47 -6.35
N ILE A 178 -3.83 4.77 -6.64
CA ILE A 178 -3.92 5.81 -5.60
C ILE A 178 -5.32 5.99 -5.00
N GLY A 179 -6.32 5.28 -5.54
CA GLY A 179 -7.67 5.31 -5.01
C GLY A 179 -8.64 6.26 -5.70
N GLY A 180 -9.93 5.93 -5.56
CA GLY A 180 -11.04 6.64 -6.20
C GLY A 180 -11.69 7.73 -5.35
N ASP A 181 -11.39 7.82 -4.06
CA ASP A 181 -12.06 8.70 -3.12
C ASP A 181 -11.84 10.19 -3.42
N PRO A 182 -12.80 11.08 -3.04
CA PRO A 182 -12.71 12.52 -3.29
C PRO A 182 -11.45 13.15 -2.71
N ILE A 183 -11.02 12.69 -1.52
CA ILE A 183 -9.81 13.15 -0.85
C ILE A 183 -8.80 12.00 -0.78
N PRO A 184 -7.92 11.87 -1.79
CA PRO A 184 -6.85 10.88 -1.75
C PRO A 184 -5.74 11.31 -0.79
N GLY A 185 -5.03 10.34 -0.24
CA GLY A 185 -3.85 10.58 0.58
C GLY A 185 -2.76 11.31 -0.20
N SER A 186 -2.05 10.61 -1.08
CA SER A 186 -1.01 11.19 -1.92
C SER A 186 -1.51 11.43 -3.35
N SER A 187 -1.05 12.52 -3.98
CA SER A 187 -1.39 12.86 -5.36
C SER A 187 -0.55 12.06 -6.37
N PHE A 188 -0.97 12.05 -7.65
CA PHE A 188 -0.16 11.49 -8.74
C PHE A 188 1.26 12.05 -8.75
N ILE A 189 1.39 13.36 -8.60
CA ILE A 189 2.69 14.04 -8.62
C ILE A 189 3.54 13.58 -7.44
N ALA A 190 2.99 13.53 -6.24
CA ALA A 190 3.73 13.10 -5.05
C ALA A 190 4.27 11.67 -5.19
N VAL A 191 3.50 10.76 -5.80
CA VAL A 191 3.92 9.38 -6.02
C VAL A 191 4.92 9.25 -7.17
N SER A 192 4.74 9.99 -8.27
CA SER A 192 5.56 9.85 -9.48
C SER A 192 6.85 10.65 -9.43
N TYR A 193 6.83 11.83 -8.82
CA TYR A 193 7.95 12.79 -8.89
C TYR A 193 9.20 12.32 -8.14
N THR A 194 9.05 11.42 -7.19
CA THR A 194 10.18 10.84 -6.45
C THR A 194 11.06 9.92 -7.33
N HIS A 195 10.55 9.43 -8.46
CA HIS A 195 11.21 8.40 -9.28
C HIS A 195 11.18 8.67 -10.80
N LEU A 196 10.35 9.59 -11.29
CA LEU A 196 10.31 9.97 -12.70
C LEU A 196 11.20 11.20 -12.91
N THR A 197 12.46 10.99 -13.28
CA THR A 197 13.24 12.06 -13.92
C THR A 197 12.70 12.26 -15.32
N LEU A 198 11.98 13.35 -15.54
CA LEU A 198 11.70 13.81 -16.90
C LEU A 198 13.04 13.97 -17.65
N PRO A 199 13.14 13.52 -18.92
CA PRO A 199 14.34 13.76 -19.69
C PRO A 199 14.58 15.27 -19.77
N THR A 200 15.70 15.73 -19.20
CA THR A 200 16.09 17.15 -19.12
C THR A 200 16.66 17.68 -20.44
N LYS A 201 16.58 16.91 -21.53
CA LYS A 201 16.95 17.34 -22.88
C LYS A 201 15.81 17.08 -23.84
N VAL A 202 15.05 18.12 -24.13
CA VAL A 202 14.45 18.28 -25.45
C VAL A 202 15.58 18.76 -26.35
N SER A 203 16.17 17.87 -27.15
CA SER A 203 16.96 18.29 -28.29
C SER A 203 15.99 18.79 -29.37
N VAL A 204 15.98 20.07 -29.63
CA VAL A 204 15.38 20.70 -30.78
C VAL A 204 16.14 20.29 -32.02
#